data_ac299530b3448a5253066368a0b4e9d6
#
_entry.id   ac299530b3448a5253066368a0b4e9d6
#
_cell.length_a   1.000
_cell.length_b   1.000
_cell.length_c   1.000
_cell.angle_alpha   90.00
_cell.angle_beta   90.00
_cell.angle_gamma   90.00
#
_symmetry.space_group_name_H-M   'P 1'
#
loop_
_entity.id
_entity.type
_entity.pdbx_description
1 polymer ?
#
loop_
_entity_poly.entity_id
_entity_poly.type
_entity_poly.pdbx_seq_one_letter_code
_entity_poly.pdbx_strand_id
1 'polypeptide(L)'
;MLLSDKRIMEELAHGNIIIEPFDQRQLGTNSYDCRLGEWYFQGDANIEVMHLDNADEIRLYWGEPRKARDGKIAIRPGTTILAHTQEIIGGHNGYLAKMYSRSTVARSGLSVCRCAGVGDVGYISRWTMEISNHTQTTILVPVGFRICQLTFEYVGETLKEYRGKYGKADQHWTPEDMLPKPYFDWDYDVYRTDKGSRV
;
A
#
# COMPACT_ATOMS: atom_id res chain seq x y z
N MET A 1 -2.21 4.16 -20.24
CA MET A 1 -1.37 3.16 -20.96
C MET A 1 -0.43 2.53 -19.95
N LEU A 2 -0.41 1.20 -19.87
CA LEU A 2 0.52 0.46 -19.02
C LEU A 2 1.97 0.66 -19.50
N LEU A 3 2.90 0.91 -18.57
CA LEU A 3 4.29 1.20 -18.90
C LEU A 3 5.14 -0.07 -18.99
N SER A 4 6.07 -0.10 -19.93
CA SER A 4 7.16 -1.07 -19.98
C SER A 4 8.29 -0.67 -19.01
N ASP A 5 9.21 -1.59 -18.73
CA ASP A 5 10.41 -1.34 -17.94
C ASP A 5 11.22 -0.14 -18.45
N LYS A 6 11.40 -0.02 -19.77
CA LYS A 6 12.05 1.12 -20.39
C LYS A 6 11.35 2.44 -20.03
N ARG A 7 10.01 2.48 -20.15
CA ARG A 7 9.24 3.68 -19.81
C ARG A 7 9.25 3.95 -18.31
N ILE A 8 9.21 2.93 -17.45
CA ILE A 8 9.37 3.10 -16.00
C ILE A 8 10.70 3.76 -15.67
N MET A 9 11.80 3.33 -16.31
CA MET A 9 13.12 3.92 -16.10
C MET A 9 13.21 5.37 -16.61
N GLU A 10 12.61 5.67 -17.75
CA GLU A 10 12.55 7.03 -18.31
C GLU A 10 11.78 7.96 -17.36
N GLU A 11 10.61 7.54 -16.87
CA GLU A 11 9.77 8.34 -16.00
C GLU A 11 10.33 8.44 -14.56
N LEU A 12 11.09 7.44 -14.11
CA LEU A 12 11.87 7.52 -12.88
C LEU A 12 12.96 8.61 -12.99
N ALA A 13 13.66 8.66 -14.13
CA ALA A 13 14.68 9.69 -14.38
C ALA A 13 14.10 11.11 -14.49
N HIS A 14 12.86 11.24 -14.98
CA HIS A 14 12.12 12.51 -15.02
C HIS A 14 11.49 12.89 -13.67
N GLY A 15 11.48 12.01 -12.68
CA GLY A 15 10.82 12.23 -11.40
C GLY A 15 9.30 12.11 -11.43
N ASN A 16 8.70 11.58 -12.51
CA ASN A 16 7.27 11.33 -12.62
C ASN A 16 6.86 10.03 -11.90
N ILE A 17 7.78 9.10 -11.78
CA ILE A 17 7.65 7.88 -10.96
C ILE A 17 8.70 7.96 -9.85
N ILE A 18 8.30 7.62 -8.65
CA ILE A 18 9.18 7.54 -7.48
C ILE A 18 9.26 6.10 -7.02
N ILE A 19 10.47 5.58 -6.82
CA ILE A 19 10.76 4.27 -6.24
C ILE A 19 12.01 4.42 -5.36
N GLU A 20 11.85 4.37 -4.04
CA GLU A 20 12.95 4.55 -3.09
C GLU A 20 12.91 3.47 -1.98
N PRO A 21 13.99 2.68 -1.82
CA PRO A 21 15.17 2.62 -2.68
C PRO A 21 14.88 1.83 -3.97
N PHE A 22 15.43 2.29 -5.09
CA PHE A 22 15.36 1.57 -6.36
C PHE A 22 16.43 0.48 -6.44
N ASP A 23 16.04 -0.71 -6.88
CA ASP A 23 16.93 -1.84 -7.19
C ASP A 23 16.54 -2.42 -8.54
N GLN A 24 17.43 -2.31 -9.52
CA GLN A 24 17.19 -2.79 -10.88
C GLN A 24 16.82 -4.27 -10.96
N ARG A 25 17.25 -5.09 -9.99
CA ARG A 25 16.91 -6.53 -9.94
C ARG A 25 15.44 -6.81 -9.63
N GLN A 26 14.70 -5.79 -9.17
CA GLN A 26 13.27 -5.86 -8.88
C GLN A 26 12.41 -5.37 -10.05
N LEU A 27 13.04 -4.79 -11.09
CA LEU A 27 12.34 -4.32 -12.28
C LEU A 27 11.99 -5.52 -13.19
N GLY A 28 10.70 -5.72 -13.43
CA GLY A 28 10.15 -6.65 -14.42
C GLY A 28 9.89 -5.94 -15.75
N THR A 29 9.38 -6.65 -16.75
CA THR A 29 9.13 -6.08 -18.09
C THR A 29 8.08 -4.97 -18.12
N ASN A 30 7.20 -4.92 -17.14
CA ASN A 30 6.08 -3.94 -17.03
C ASN A 30 5.64 -3.70 -15.58
N SER A 31 6.49 -4.03 -14.63
CA SER A 31 6.19 -3.87 -13.20
C SER A 31 7.47 -3.74 -12.38
N TYR A 32 7.32 -3.30 -11.15
CA TYR A 32 8.37 -3.29 -10.14
C TYR A 32 7.94 -4.13 -8.94
N ASP A 33 8.78 -5.07 -8.52
CA ASP A 33 8.54 -5.91 -7.35
C ASP A 33 8.87 -5.15 -6.07
N CYS A 34 7.94 -5.10 -5.11
CA CYS A 34 8.17 -4.48 -3.81
C CYS A 34 8.40 -5.53 -2.72
N ARG A 35 9.20 -5.15 -1.74
CA ARG A 35 9.60 -6.00 -0.62
C ARG A 35 8.74 -5.76 0.61
N LEU A 36 8.49 -6.84 1.36
CA LEU A 36 7.79 -6.79 2.65
C LEU A 36 8.63 -6.03 3.69
N GLY A 37 8.03 -5.03 4.34
CA GLY A 37 8.61 -4.32 5.47
C GLY A 37 8.59 -5.12 6.76
N GLU A 38 9.12 -4.54 7.83
CA GLU A 38 9.29 -5.22 9.11
C GLU A 38 8.14 -5.02 10.11
N TRP A 39 7.28 -4.02 9.89
CA TRP A 39 6.16 -3.69 10.76
C TRP A 39 4.85 -4.24 10.23
N TYR A 40 3.98 -4.66 11.13
CA TYR A 40 2.64 -5.11 10.79
C TYR A 40 1.67 -4.93 11.94
N PHE A 41 0.38 -4.85 11.62
CA PHE A 41 -0.72 -4.98 12.57
C PHE A 41 -1.43 -6.30 12.34
N GLN A 42 -1.98 -6.85 13.41
CA GLN A 42 -2.82 -8.05 13.36
C GLN A 42 -4.04 -7.82 14.21
N GLY A 43 -5.22 -7.91 13.59
CA GLY A 43 -6.48 -7.72 14.28
C GLY A 43 -6.70 -8.69 15.42
N ASP A 44 -7.40 -8.25 16.45
CA ASP A 44 -7.80 -9.07 17.59
C ASP A 44 -9.06 -9.84 17.25
N ALA A 45 -8.97 -11.18 17.23
CA ALA A 45 -10.10 -12.08 16.95
C ALA A 45 -11.19 -12.08 18.02
N ASN A 46 -10.95 -11.49 19.21
CA ASN A 46 -11.93 -11.38 20.27
C ASN A 46 -12.83 -10.14 20.13
N ILE A 47 -12.53 -9.24 19.23
CA ILE A 47 -13.38 -8.08 18.93
C ILE A 47 -14.46 -8.52 17.93
N GLU A 48 -15.69 -8.58 18.39
CA GLU A 48 -16.83 -9.07 17.60
C GLU A 48 -17.39 -8.01 16.64
N VAL A 49 -17.31 -6.73 17.03
CA VAL A 49 -17.88 -5.61 16.27
C VAL A 49 -16.87 -4.47 16.20
N MET A 50 -16.74 -3.88 15.02
CA MET A 50 -15.92 -2.70 14.77
C MET A 50 -16.70 -1.77 13.82
N HIS A 51 -16.93 -0.53 14.24
CA HIS A 51 -17.55 0.49 13.40
C HIS A 51 -16.46 1.25 12.62
N LEU A 52 -16.62 1.33 11.30
CA LEU A 52 -15.60 1.94 10.41
C LEU A 52 -15.49 3.46 10.52
N ASP A 53 -16.45 4.09 11.15
CA ASP A 53 -16.47 5.54 11.47
C ASP A 53 -15.96 5.83 12.89
N ASN A 54 -15.54 4.81 13.65
CA ASN A 54 -15.03 4.94 15.01
C ASN A 54 -13.52 4.63 15.06
N ALA A 55 -12.70 5.68 15.18
CA ALA A 55 -11.25 5.56 15.21
C ALA A 55 -10.75 4.76 16.41
N ASP A 56 -11.40 4.88 17.57
CA ASP A 56 -10.98 4.20 18.80
C ASP A 56 -11.25 2.69 18.71
N GLU A 57 -12.38 2.28 18.12
CA GLU A 57 -12.68 0.87 17.89
C GLU A 57 -11.75 0.25 16.84
N ILE A 58 -11.42 0.98 15.77
CA ILE A 58 -10.43 0.56 14.78
C ILE A 58 -9.08 0.36 15.45
N ARG A 59 -8.66 1.31 16.28
CA ARG A 59 -7.39 1.21 17.02
C ARG A 59 -7.41 0.06 18.02
N LEU A 60 -8.53 -0.15 18.71
CA LEU A 60 -8.71 -1.29 19.63
C LEU A 60 -8.58 -2.62 18.89
N TYR A 61 -9.20 -2.75 17.72
CA TYR A 61 -9.15 -3.98 16.90
C TYR A 61 -7.74 -4.29 16.40
N TRP A 62 -7.03 -3.30 15.86
CA TRP A 62 -5.69 -3.51 15.30
C TRP A 62 -4.58 -3.53 16.36
N GLY A 63 -4.81 -2.88 17.52
CA GLY A 63 -3.85 -2.79 18.61
C GLY A 63 -2.58 -2.03 18.25
N GLU A 64 -1.47 -2.40 18.89
CA GLU A 64 -0.17 -1.77 18.65
C GLU A 64 0.59 -2.41 17.48
N PRO A 65 1.44 -1.65 16.78
CA PRO A 65 2.26 -2.20 15.71
C PRO A 65 3.23 -3.25 16.26
N ARG A 66 3.37 -4.32 15.50
CA ARG A 66 4.27 -5.43 15.82
C ARG A 66 5.44 -5.43 14.86
N LYS A 67 6.62 -5.76 15.38
CA LYS A 67 7.81 -5.96 14.56
C LYS A 67 7.97 -7.45 14.23
N ALA A 68 8.45 -7.74 13.03
CA ALA A 68 8.78 -9.10 12.61
C ALA A 68 9.70 -9.79 13.61
N ARG A 69 9.38 -11.02 14.01
CA ARG A 69 10.21 -11.82 14.91
C ARG A 69 11.17 -12.67 14.09
N ASP A 70 12.45 -12.66 14.45
CA ASP A 70 13.50 -13.40 13.75
C ASP A 70 13.50 -13.14 12.23
N GLY A 71 13.21 -11.88 11.84
CA GLY A 71 13.15 -11.44 10.46
C GLY A 71 11.97 -12.01 9.64
N LYS A 72 10.92 -12.54 10.29
CA LYS A 72 9.74 -13.13 9.63
C LYS A 72 8.44 -12.63 10.25
N ILE A 73 7.42 -12.52 9.41
CA ILE A 73 6.03 -12.27 9.83
C ILE A 73 5.23 -13.57 9.66
N ALA A 74 4.58 -14.00 10.74
CA ALA A 74 3.70 -15.18 10.73
C ALA A 74 2.27 -14.77 10.44
N ILE A 75 1.70 -15.29 9.35
CA ILE A 75 0.32 -15.02 8.94
C ILE A 75 -0.48 -16.30 9.18
N ARG A 76 -1.38 -16.26 10.18
CA ARG A 76 -2.19 -17.43 10.58
C ARG A 76 -3.29 -17.72 9.55
N PRO A 77 -3.79 -18.97 9.51
CA PRO A 77 -4.95 -19.33 8.68
C PRO A 77 -6.12 -18.37 8.86
N GLY A 78 -6.74 -17.94 7.77
CA GLY A 78 -7.94 -17.12 7.77
C GLY A 78 -7.76 -15.70 8.33
N THR A 79 -6.55 -15.28 8.68
CA THR A 79 -6.29 -13.93 9.20
C THR A 79 -5.83 -12.96 8.12
N THR A 80 -6.11 -11.69 8.36
CA THR A 80 -5.57 -10.57 7.60
C THR A 80 -4.67 -9.75 8.52
N ILE A 81 -3.52 -9.33 7.99
CA ILE A 81 -2.62 -8.37 8.64
C ILE A 81 -2.52 -7.12 7.79
N LEU A 82 -2.24 -5.97 8.39
CA LEU A 82 -1.75 -4.80 7.68
C LEU A 82 -0.23 -4.82 7.75
N ALA A 83 0.42 -4.75 6.60
CA ALA A 83 1.87 -4.67 6.50
C ALA A 83 2.24 -3.61 5.45
N HIS A 84 3.53 -3.33 5.24
CA HIS A 84 3.94 -2.27 4.34
C HIS A 84 5.03 -2.71 3.37
N THR A 85 5.16 -1.98 2.26
CA THR A 85 6.32 -2.11 1.37
C THR A 85 7.56 -1.47 2.00
N GLN A 86 8.75 -2.01 1.75
CA GLN A 86 9.99 -1.33 2.12
C GLN A 86 10.20 -0.06 1.28
N GLU A 87 9.73 -0.09 0.06
CA GLU A 87 9.85 1.00 -0.88
C GLU A 87 8.81 2.07 -0.62
N ILE A 88 9.22 3.33 -0.77
CA ILE A 88 8.34 4.46 -1.03
C ILE A 88 8.14 4.47 -2.55
N ILE A 89 6.89 4.38 -3.00
CA ILE A 89 6.61 4.18 -4.41
C ILE A 89 5.29 4.83 -4.81
N GLY A 90 5.25 5.38 -6.03
CA GLY A 90 4.08 6.01 -6.59
C GLY A 90 4.39 6.83 -7.85
N GLY A 91 3.47 7.66 -8.28
CA GLY A 91 3.64 8.49 -9.47
C GLY A 91 2.94 9.84 -9.38
N HIS A 92 3.46 10.79 -10.16
CA HIS A 92 3.00 12.16 -10.36
C HIS A 92 2.61 12.41 -11.82
N ASN A 93 2.12 13.62 -12.10
CA ASN A 93 1.97 14.15 -13.47
C ASN A 93 1.23 13.19 -14.41
N GLY A 94 0.12 12.64 -13.94
CA GLY A 94 -0.71 11.71 -14.70
C GLY A 94 -0.27 10.25 -14.65
N TYR A 95 0.72 9.90 -13.82
CA TYR A 95 1.11 8.52 -13.58
C TYR A 95 0.50 8.00 -12.28
N LEU A 96 -0.23 6.91 -12.35
CA LEU A 96 -0.73 6.15 -11.20
C LEU A 96 -0.02 4.80 -11.08
N ALA A 97 -0.12 4.18 -9.91
CA ALA A 97 0.37 2.83 -9.69
C ALA A 97 -0.76 1.87 -9.29
N LYS A 98 -0.61 0.58 -9.65
CA LYS A 98 -1.54 -0.50 -9.24
C LYS A 98 -0.77 -1.66 -8.65
N MET A 99 -1.20 -2.11 -7.47
CA MET A 99 -0.59 -3.22 -6.76
C MET A 99 -1.27 -4.55 -7.09
N TYR A 100 -0.45 -5.58 -7.25
CA TYR A 100 -0.87 -6.97 -7.43
C TYR A 100 0.00 -7.91 -6.58
N SER A 101 -0.56 -9.05 -6.19
CA SER A 101 0.25 -10.14 -5.63
C SER A 101 1.22 -10.66 -6.69
N ARG A 102 2.44 -10.99 -6.29
CA ARG A 102 3.32 -11.80 -7.16
C ARG A 102 2.75 -13.21 -7.30
N SER A 103 2.98 -13.84 -8.45
CA SER A 103 2.43 -15.17 -8.77
C SER A 103 2.77 -16.22 -7.71
N THR A 104 4.01 -16.24 -7.20
CA THR A 104 4.43 -17.18 -6.14
C THR A 104 3.62 -16.94 -4.86
N VAL A 105 3.40 -15.69 -4.49
CA VAL A 105 2.63 -15.30 -3.28
C VAL A 105 1.18 -15.73 -3.43
N ALA A 106 0.55 -15.39 -4.57
CA ALA A 106 -0.84 -15.77 -4.85
C ALA A 106 -1.03 -17.29 -4.87
N ARG A 107 -0.12 -18.04 -5.52
CA ARG A 107 -0.15 -19.52 -5.57
C ARG A 107 0.10 -20.18 -4.23
N SER A 108 0.76 -19.47 -3.29
CA SER A 108 0.91 -19.93 -1.90
C SER A 108 -0.31 -19.66 -1.03
N GLY A 109 -1.40 -19.12 -1.60
CA GLY A 109 -2.64 -18.85 -0.90
C GLY A 109 -2.66 -17.51 -0.13
N LEU A 110 -1.78 -16.58 -0.48
CA LEU A 110 -1.81 -15.21 0.06
C LEU A 110 -2.37 -14.22 -0.97
N SER A 111 -3.23 -13.30 -0.53
CA SER A 111 -3.53 -12.06 -1.25
C SER A 111 -2.85 -10.89 -0.55
N VAL A 112 -2.54 -9.80 -1.27
CA VAL A 112 -1.77 -8.67 -0.69
C VAL A 112 -2.52 -7.34 -0.64
N CYS A 113 -3.62 -7.17 -1.36
CA CYS A 113 -4.29 -5.87 -1.45
C CYS A 113 -5.82 -5.93 -1.50
N ARG A 114 -6.48 -7.01 -1.18
CA ARG A 114 -7.95 -7.19 -1.05
C ARG A 114 -8.80 -6.20 -1.90
N CYS A 115 -8.46 -5.97 -3.16
CA CYS A 115 -9.07 -5.01 -4.10
C CYS A 115 -8.77 -3.52 -3.84
N ALA A 116 -7.94 -3.14 -2.89
CA ALA A 116 -7.53 -1.76 -2.63
C ALA A 116 -6.18 -1.41 -3.28
N GLY A 117 -5.89 -2.00 -4.42
CA GLY A 117 -4.56 -1.92 -5.07
C GLY A 117 -4.36 -0.70 -5.98
N VAL A 118 -5.25 0.29 -6.00
CA VAL A 118 -5.08 1.50 -6.83
C VAL A 118 -4.49 2.62 -5.99
N GLY A 119 -3.34 3.14 -6.42
CA GLY A 119 -2.76 4.38 -5.89
C GLY A 119 -2.94 5.49 -6.92
N ASP A 120 -3.73 6.48 -6.55
CA ASP A 120 -4.05 7.62 -7.40
C ASP A 120 -2.79 8.40 -7.83
N VAL A 121 -2.92 9.22 -8.88
CA VAL A 121 -1.87 10.16 -9.27
C VAL A 121 -1.55 11.09 -8.10
N GLY A 122 -0.27 11.13 -7.70
CA GLY A 122 0.20 11.86 -6.50
C GLY A 122 0.23 11.03 -5.22
N TYR A 123 -0.29 9.77 -5.21
CA TYR A 123 -0.12 8.88 -4.09
C TYR A 123 1.28 8.27 -4.10
N ILE A 124 2.15 8.77 -3.24
CA ILE A 124 3.52 8.30 -3.06
C ILE A 124 3.72 8.01 -1.58
N SER A 125 3.99 6.75 -1.25
CA SER A 125 4.16 6.30 0.15
C SER A 125 4.79 4.92 0.22
N ARG A 126 5.07 4.45 1.43
CA ARG A 126 5.11 3.01 1.71
C ARG A 126 3.67 2.50 1.63
N TRP A 127 3.43 1.56 0.73
CA TRP A 127 2.06 1.06 0.53
C TRP A 127 1.67 0.11 1.65
N THR A 128 0.49 0.33 2.20
CA THR A 128 -0.15 -0.64 3.09
C THR A 128 -0.68 -1.80 2.27
N MET A 129 -0.41 -3.01 2.76
CA MET A 129 -0.88 -4.27 2.18
C MET A 129 -1.81 -4.96 3.17
N GLU A 130 -3.02 -5.29 2.74
CA GLU A 130 -3.97 -6.14 3.48
C GLU A 130 -3.68 -7.61 3.16
N ILE A 131 -2.63 -8.17 3.79
CA ILE A 131 -2.19 -9.53 3.47
C ILE A 131 -3.08 -10.54 4.17
N SER A 132 -3.82 -11.32 3.39
CA SER A 132 -4.72 -12.37 3.88
C SER A 132 -4.19 -13.75 3.53
N ASN A 133 -4.24 -14.66 4.52
CA ASN A 133 -3.90 -16.06 4.34
C ASN A 133 -5.17 -16.91 4.15
N HIS A 134 -5.36 -17.44 2.94
CA HIS A 134 -6.51 -18.25 2.56
C HIS A 134 -6.28 -19.77 2.75
N THR A 135 -5.14 -20.15 3.30
CA THR A 135 -4.79 -21.56 3.56
C THR A 135 -5.16 -21.98 4.99
N GLN A 136 -4.99 -23.28 5.28
CA GLN A 136 -5.13 -23.84 6.62
C GLN A 136 -3.80 -23.92 7.39
N THR A 137 -2.73 -23.35 6.82
CA THR A 137 -1.37 -23.42 7.38
C THR A 137 -0.86 -22.02 7.70
N THR A 138 -0.17 -21.84 8.83
CA THR A 138 0.52 -20.59 9.11
C THR A 138 1.67 -20.40 8.12
N ILE A 139 1.68 -19.27 7.42
CA ILE A 139 2.72 -18.94 6.45
C ILE A 139 3.70 -17.96 7.09
N LEU A 140 4.99 -18.29 7.07
CA LEU A 140 6.08 -17.42 7.51
C LEU A 140 6.66 -16.67 6.32
N VAL A 141 6.52 -15.35 6.28
CA VAL A 141 7.05 -14.52 5.20
C VAL A 141 8.26 -13.73 5.70
N PRO A 142 9.45 -13.91 5.10
CA PRO A 142 10.63 -13.14 5.48
C PRO A 142 10.46 -11.65 5.17
N VAL A 143 10.96 -10.78 6.05
CA VAL A 143 11.17 -9.37 5.76
C VAL A 143 12.12 -9.22 4.58
N GLY A 144 11.84 -8.31 3.66
CA GLY A 144 12.60 -8.15 2.43
C GLY A 144 12.21 -9.14 1.31
N PHE A 145 11.29 -10.06 1.56
CA PHE A 145 10.75 -10.92 0.51
C PHE A 145 9.96 -10.09 -0.51
N ARG A 146 10.19 -10.32 -1.81
CA ARG A 146 9.42 -9.65 -2.87
C ARG A 146 7.99 -10.19 -2.88
N ILE A 147 7.05 -9.42 -2.31
CA ILE A 147 5.70 -9.90 -1.98
C ILE A 147 4.63 -9.42 -2.96
N CYS A 148 4.76 -8.21 -3.44
CA CYS A 148 3.85 -7.62 -4.42
C CYS A 148 4.61 -7.05 -5.61
N GLN A 149 3.86 -6.72 -6.66
CA GLN A 149 4.37 -6.02 -7.84
C GLN A 149 3.47 -4.82 -8.12
N LEU A 150 4.06 -3.69 -8.46
CA LEU A 150 3.35 -2.51 -8.90
C LEU A 150 3.55 -2.30 -10.40
N THR A 151 2.45 -2.05 -11.09
CA THR A 151 2.45 -1.56 -12.46
C THR A 151 2.18 -0.07 -12.47
N PHE A 152 2.65 0.64 -13.48
CA PHE A 152 2.41 2.07 -13.65
C PHE A 152 1.63 2.32 -14.93
N GLU A 153 0.70 3.26 -14.85
CA GLU A 153 -0.13 3.67 -15.99
C GLU A 153 -0.13 5.18 -16.14
N TYR A 154 -0.01 5.66 -17.38
CA TYR A 154 -0.27 7.04 -17.71
C TYR A 154 -1.76 7.23 -18.03
N VAL A 155 -2.42 8.12 -17.31
CA VAL A 155 -3.87 8.39 -17.41
C VAL A 155 -4.17 9.80 -17.93
N GLY A 156 -3.14 10.61 -18.16
CA GLY A 156 -3.30 12.00 -18.58
C GLY A 156 -3.33 12.97 -17.39
N GLU A 157 -3.56 14.24 -17.69
CA GLU A 157 -3.68 15.29 -16.69
C GLU A 157 -4.90 15.05 -15.79
N THR A 158 -4.72 15.30 -14.50
CA THR A 158 -5.78 15.24 -13.50
C THR A 158 -6.14 16.66 -13.04
N LEU A 159 -7.37 16.87 -12.61
CA LEU A 159 -7.77 18.16 -12.04
C LEU A 159 -6.95 18.53 -10.81
N LYS A 160 -6.63 17.54 -9.97
CA LYS A 160 -5.73 17.65 -8.81
C LYS A 160 -5.06 16.30 -8.56
N GLU A 161 -3.83 16.34 -8.10
CA GLU A 161 -3.16 15.15 -7.58
C GLU A 161 -3.68 14.80 -6.19
N TYR A 162 -3.51 13.53 -5.81
CA TYR A 162 -3.93 12.99 -4.54
C TYR A 162 -3.36 13.79 -3.36
N ARG A 163 -4.22 14.23 -2.47
CA ARG A 163 -3.90 14.89 -1.20
C ARG A 163 -4.64 14.23 -0.02
N GLY A 164 -4.96 12.96 -0.18
CA GLY A 164 -5.71 12.22 0.83
C GLY A 164 -4.88 11.86 2.06
N LYS A 165 -5.56 11.28 3.02
CA LYS A 165 -5.02 10.99 4.36
C LYS A 165 -3.96 9.89 4.42
N TYR A 166 -3.74 9.15 3.33
CA TYR A 166 -2.74 8.08 3.25
C TYR A 166 -1.49 8.46 2.43
N GLY A 167 -1.49 9.60 1.75
CA GLY A 167 -0.35 10.08 0.98
C GLY A 167 0.70 10.70 1.87
N LYS A 168 1.73 9.95 2.22
CA LYS A 168 2.91 10.47 2.91
C LYS A 168 4.15 9.99 2.19
N ALA A 169 4.67 10.85 1.35
CA ALA A 169 5.83 10.60 0.49
C ALA A 169 7.16 10.60 1.24
N ASP A 170 7.22 10.52 2.60
CA ASP A 170 8.41 11.01 3.22
C ASP A 170 8.87 10.36 4.52
N GLN A 171 9.86 11.04 5.08
CA GLN A 171 10.56 10.77 6.33
C GLN A 171 9.65 10.69 7.57
N HIS A 172 8.37 11.01 7.46
CA HIS A 172 7.41 11.03 8.57
C HIS A 172 6.45 9.84 8.58
N TRP A 173 6.69 8.84 7.70
CA TRP A 173 5.90 7.61 7.74
C TRP A 173 6.16 6.83 9.03
N THR A 174 5.09 6.41 9.69
CA THR A 174 5.14 5.55 10.87
C THR A 174 4.25 4.32 10.66
N PRO A 175 4.40 3.24 11.43
CA PRO A 175 3.53 2.08 11.32
C PRO A 175 2.04 2.41 11.45
N GLU A 176 1.67 3.42 12.24
CA GLU A 176 0.29 3.88 12.44
C GLU A 176 -0.35 4.41 11.16
N ASP A 177 0.45 4.79 10.15
CA ASP A 177 -0.06 5.21 8.85
C ASP A 177 -0.72 4.07 8.06
N MET A 178 -0.48 2.81 8.46
CA MET A 178 -1.18 1.64 7.92
C MET A 178 -2.61 1.50 8.44
N LEU A 179 -2.96 2.12 9.57
CA LEU A 179 -4.29 1.96 10.16
C LEU A 179 -5.38 2.62 9.32
N PRO A 180 -6.57 2.03 9.23
CA PRO A 180 -7.73 2.69 8.64
C PRO A 180 -8.00 4.01 9.33
N LYS A 181 -8.20 5.07 8.56
CA LYS A 181 -8.49 6.42 9.05
C LYS A 181 -9.94 6.74 8.73
N PRO A 182 -10.88 6.58 9.68
CA PRO A 182 -12.28 6.86 9.45
C PRO A 182 -12.48 8.34 9.11
N TYR A 183 -13.47 8.62 8.30
CA TYR A 183 -13.89 9.96 7.96
C TYR A 183 -15.35 9.92 7.54
N PHE A 184 -16.02 11.06 7.67
CA PHE A 184 -17.31 11.29 7.02
C PHE A 184 -17.08 11.83 5.60
N ASP A 185 -18.03 11.61 4.70
CA ASP A 185 -17.92 11.95 3.27
C ASP A 185 -17.46 13.37 2.98
N TRP A 186 -17.72 14.30 3.90
CA TRP A 186 -17.36 15.71 3.75
C TRP A 186 -15.95 16.06 4.25
N ASP A 187 -15.29 15.20 4.98
CA ASP A 187 -13.97 15.48 5.55
C ASP A 187 -12.89 15.44 4.47
N TYR A 188 -13.21 14.79 3.38
CA TYR A 188 -12.31 14.64 2.25
C TYR A 188 -13.05 14.91 0.94
N ASP A 189 -12.71 16.02 0.30
CA ASP A 189 -13.21 16.39 -1.03
C ASP A 189 -12.02 16.81 -1.92
N VAL A 190 -11.69 15.98 -2.88
CA VAL A 190 -10.59 16.23 -3.84
C VAL A 190 -10.82 17.52 -4.63
N TYR A 191 -12.09 17.92 -4.76
CA TYR A 191 -12.52 19.09 -5.54
C TYR A 191 -12.77 20.33 -4.70
N ARG A 192 -12.57 20.27 -3.37
CA ARG A 192 -12.64 21.48 -2.54
C ARG A 192 -11.55 22.46 -2.96
N THR A 193 -11.95 23.63 -3.35
CA THR A 193 -11.04 24.75 -3.55
C THR A 193 -10.56 25.25 -2.19
N ASP A 194 -9.33 25.77 -2.09
CA ASP A 194 -8.69 26.26 -0.86
C ASP A 194 -9.49 27.40 -0.16
N LYS A 195 -10.67 27.78 -0.68
CA LYS A 195 -11.55 28.83 -0.14
C LYS A 195 -12.94 28.34 0.28
N GLY A 196 -13.15 27.04 0.45
CA GLY A 196 -14.41 26.53 1.00
C GLY A 196 -15.63 26.63 0.08
N SER A 197 -15.48 27.03 -1.17
CA SER A 197 -16.57 26.99 -2.16
C SER A 197 -16.62 25.63 -2.84
N ARG A 198 -17.78 24.97 -2.79
CA ARG A 198 -18.07 23.80 -3.61
C ARG A 198 -18.13 24.24 -5.07
N VAL A 199 -17.44 23.54 -5.96
CA VAL A 199 -17.64 23.66 -7.41
C VAL A 199 -18.83 22.79 -7.80
#